data_08d684e7b5d6c93d5ce20eaf3ba632ed
#
_entry.id   08d684e7b5d6c93d5ce20eaf3ba632ed
#
_cell.length_a   1.000
_cell.length_b   1.000
_cell.length_c   1.000
_cell.angle_alpha   90.00
_cell.angle_beta   90.00
_cell.angle_gamma   90.00
#
_symmetry.space_group_name_H-M   'P 1'
#
loop_
_entity.id
_entity.type
_entity.pdbx_description
1 polymer ?
#
loop_
_entity_poly.entity_id
_entity_poly.type
_entity_poly.pdbx_seq_one_letter_code
_entity_poly.pdbx_strand_id
1 'polypeptide(L)'
;MVVAVYVVSLPALNWLVDWNAHITFPDSMQQLYHTLRNLEDLAQKETNFLLQGNDLLITILIVLEVGLLTGFGEEIFFRGAILGAFEQKKGLNIHLSVWFVGILFSAFHFQFFGFFPRCFLGIWLGYLFVWSRSLWLPVIAHALNNGMVVIVAYLTEQKVVGADAIEKIGVPQAGEF
;
A
#
# COMPACT_ATOMS: atom_id res chain seq x y z
N MET A 1 19.12 -5.86 1.33
CA MET A 1 18.20 -7.02 1.42
C MET A 1 16.73 -6.60 1.23
N VAL A 2 16.17 -5.66 2.01
CA VAL A 2 14.75 -5.22 1.90
C VAL A 2 14.38 -4.78 0.47
N VAL A 3 15.15 -3.87 -0.12
CA VAL A 3 14.93 -3.39 -1.51
C VAL A 3 14.95 -4.53 -2.52
N ALA A 4 15.88 -5.47 -2.38
CA ALA A 4 15.97 -6.61 -3.30
C ALA A 4 14.73 -7.52 -3.19
N VAL A 5 14.26 -7.81 -1.97
CA VAL A 5 13.04 -8.59 -1.76
C VAL A 5 11.81 -7.86 -2.33
N TYR A 6 11.72 -6.55 -2.11
CA TYR A 6 10.65 -5.73 -2.68
C TYR A 6 10.65 -5.81 -4.22
N VAL A 7 11.79 -5.56 -4.86
CA VAL A 7 11.90 -5.62 -6.33
C VAL A 7 11.54 -7.00 -6.89
N VAL A 8 12.01 -8.07 -6.25
CA VAL A 8 11.68 -9.45 -6.67
C VAL A 8 10.19 -9.77 -6.49
N SER A 9 9.51 -9.14 -5.53
CA SER A 9 8.08 -9.35 -5.30
C SER A 9 7.17 -8.56 -6.24
N LEU A 10 7.66 -7.54 -6.96
CA LEU A 10 6.86 -6.68 -7.84
C LEU A 10 6.01 -7.45 -8.87
N PRO A 11 6.51 -8.49 -9.58
CA PRO A 11 5.67 -9.22 -10.54
C PRO A 11 4.48 -9.91 -9.87
N ALA A 12 4.68 -10.49 -8.67
CA ALA A 12 3.61 -11.13 -7.92
C ALA A 12 2.62 -10.11 -7.36
N LEU A 13 3.12 -8.96 -6.91
CA LEU A 13 2.28 -7.84 -6.46
C LEU A 13 1.44 -7.28 -7.60
N ASN A 14 2.02 -7.05 -8.79
CA ASN A 14 1.30 -6.55 -9.95
C ASN A 14 0.19 -7.52 -10.38
N TRP A 15 0.50 -8.82 -10.43
CA TRP A 15 -0.51 -9.84 -10.69
C TRP A 15 -1.65 -9.80 -9.65
N LEU A 16 -1.32 -9.64 -8.37
CA LEU A 16 -2.30 -9.57 -7.28
C LEU A 16 -3.15 -8.29 -7.36
N VAL A 17 -2.56 -7.16 -7.75
CA VAL A 17 -3.26 -5.89 -7.99
C VAL A 17 -4.27 -6.06 -9.12
N ASP A 18 -3.83 -6.57 -10.27
CA ASP A 18 -4.68 -6.81 -11.43
C ASP A 18 -5.83 -7.78 -11.10
N TRP A 19 -5.50 -8.91 -10.49
CA TRP A 19 -6.52 -9.88 -10.07
C TRP A 19 -7.54 -9.26 -9.10
N ASN A 20 -7.09 -8.48 -8.11
CA ASN A 20 -7.99 -7.86 -7.12
C ASN A 20 -8.88 -6.77 -7.76
N ALA A 21 -8.34 -6.02 -8.70
CA ALA A 21 -9.07 -4.97 -9.41
C ALA A 21 -10.22 -5.53 -10.27
N HIS A 22 -10.06 -6.74 -10.82
CA HIS A 22 -11.03 -7.40 -11.68
C HIS A 22 -12.00 -8.35 -10.95
N ILE A 23 -12.07 -8.32 -9.62
CA ILE A 23 -13.05 -9.10 -8.86
C ILE A 23 -14.46 -8.64 -9.22
N THR A 24 -15.28 -9.57 -9.70
CA THR A 24 -16.68 -9.34 -10.03
C THR A 24 -17.61 -9.84 -8.93
N PHE A 25 -18.77 -9.21 -8.81
CA PHE A 25 -19.79 -9.56 -7.84
C PHE A 25 -21.02 -10.16 -8.56
N PRO A 26 -21.72 -11.14 -7.98
CA PRO A 26 -22.97 -11.65 -8.53
C PRO A 26 -24.04 -10.56 -8.56
N ASP A 27 -25.07 -10.73 -9.43
CA ASP A 27 -26.14 -9.76 -9.63
C ASP A 27 -26.84 -9.34 -8.34
N SER A 28 -26.97 -10.27 -7.39
CA SER A 28 -27.58 -9.99 -6.08
C SER A 28 -26.78 -9.03 -5.20
N MET A 29 -25.51 -8.77 -5.53
CA MET A 29 -24.59 -7.91 -4.75
C MET A 29 -24.17 -6.64 -5.51
N GLN A 30 -24.83 -6.28 -6.61
CA GLN A 30 -24.44 -5.12 -7.43
C GLN A 30 -24.48 -3.79 -6.65
N GLN A 31 -25.41 -3.63 -5.72
CA GLN A 31 -25.45 -2.44 -4.87
C GLN A 31 -24.18 -2.31 -4.01
N LEU A 32 -23.69 -3.43 -3.44
CA LEU A 32 -22.43 -3.46 -2.69
C LEU A 32 -21.23 -3.15 -3.60
N TYR A 33 -21.21 -3.77 -4.80
CA TYR A 33 -20.17 -3.52 -5.81
C TYR A 33 -20.07 -2.02 -6.13
N HIS A 34 -21.18 -1.35 -6.45
CA HIS A 34 -21.19 0.07 -6.77
C HIS A 34 -20.75 0.93 -5.57
N THR A 35 -21.13 0.55 -4.35
CA THR A 35 -20.67 1.27 -3.15
C THR A 35 -19.16 1.18 -2.99
N LEU A 36 -18.58 -0.03 -3.15
CA LEU A 36 -17.13 -0.24 -3.04
C LEU A 36 -16.36 0.46 -4.17
N ARG A 37 -16.91 0.45 -5.41
CA ARG A 37 -16.32 1.20 -6.53
C ARG A 37 -16.32 2.70 -6.28
N ASN A 38 -17.43 3.25 -5.79
CA ASN A 38 -17.49 4.68 -5.48
C ASN A 38 -16.45 5.10 -4.43
N LEU A 39 -16.18 4.26 -3.42
CA LEU A 39 -15.13 4.52 -2.43
C LEU A 39 -13.73 4.49 -3.07
N GLU A 40 -13.48 3.52 -3.95
CA GLU A 40 -12.23 3.42 -4.71
C GLU A 40 -12.01 4.65 -5.60
N ASP A 41 -13.06 5.04 -6.36
CA ASP A 41 -13.01 6.20 -7.27
C ASP A 41 -12.75 7.52 -6.51
N LEU A 42 -13.32 7.68 -5.31
CA LEU A 42 -13.07 8.84 -4.47
C LEU A 42 -11.60 8.88 -4.02
N ALA A 43 -11.10 7.76 -3.49
CA ALA A 43 -9.70 7.68 -3.06
C ALA A 43 -8.71 7.89 -4.23
N GLN A 44 -9.05 7.35 -5.42
CA GLN A 44 -8.24 7.56 -6.62
C GLN A 44 -8.24 9.02 -7.07
N LYS A 45 -9.39 9.71 -7.01
CA LYS A 45 -9.48 11.15 -7.34
C LYS A 45 -8.64 11.99 -6.38
N GLU A 46 -8.68 11.71 -5.08
CA GLU A 46 -7.85 12.38 -4.08
C GLU A 46 -6.37 12.16 -4.35
N THR A 47 -5.98 10.92 -4.62
CA THR A 47 -4.59 10.56 -4.98
C THR A 47 -4.13 11.28 -6.25
N ASN A 48 -4.94 11.26 -7.31
CA ASN A 48 -4.61 11.93 -8.55
C ASN A 48 -4.50 13.45 -8.36
N PHE A 49 -5.40 14.06 -7.60
CA PHE A 49 -5.32 15.49 -7.27
C PHE A 49 -4.02 15.83 -6.54
N LEU A 50 -3.58 14.98 -5.62
CA LEU A 50 -2.33 15.17 -4.87
C LEU A 50 -1.10 15.01 -5.78
N LEU A 51 -1.12 14.09 -6.75
CA LEU A 51 0.05 13.73 -7.54
C LEU A 51 0.21 14.52 -8.84
N GLN A 52 -0.82 15.23 -9.32
CA GLN A 52 -0.79 15.92 -10.63
C GLN A 52 -0.37 17.38 -10.52
N GLY A 53 0.32 17.88 -11.56
CA GLY A 53 0.63 19.29 -11.74
C GLY A 53 1.68 19.85 -10.78
N ASN A 54 2.47 19.00 -10.14
CA ASN A 54 3.40 19.41 -9.10
C ASN A 54 4.77 19.77 -9.66
N ASP A 55 5.37 20.85 -9.15
CA ASP A 55 6.79 21.10 -9.33
C ASP A 55 7.64 20.20 -8.43
N LEU A 56 8.96 20.24 -8.63
CA LEU A 56 9.90 19.40 -7.88
C LEU A 56 9.81 19.64 -6.35
N LEU A 57 9.63 20.87 -5.90
CA LEU A 57 9.56 21.19 -4.47
C LEU A 57 8.31 20.61 -3.83
N ILE A 58 7.16 20.76 -4.46
CA ILE A 58 5.90 20.19 -4.00
C ILE A 58 6.00 18.65 -4.00
N THR A 59 6.55 18.05 -5.04
CA THR A 59 6.78 16.60 -5.10
C THR A 59 7.64 16.11 -3.94
N ILE A 60 8.73 16.80 -3.59
CA ILE A 60 9.56 16.45 -2.44
C ILE A 60 8.75 16.52 -1.14
N LEU A 61 7.93 17.55 -0.95
CA LEU A 61 7.07 17.68 0.22
C LEU A 61 6.05 16.53 0.30
N ILE A 62 5.45 16.13 -0.81
CA ILE A 62 4.52 14.98 -0.86
C ILE A 62 5.26 13.67 -0.55
N VAL A 63 6.47 13.46 -1.05
CA VAL A 63 7.29 12.28 -0.71
C VAL A 63 7.58 12.24 0.79
N LEU A 64 7.87 13.39 1.41
CA LEU A 64 8.09 13.46 2.86
C LEU A 64 6.80 13.18 3.65
N GLU A 65 5.68 13.72 3.21
CA GLU A 65 4.38 13.54 3.89
C GLU A 65 3.85 12.12 3.69
N VAL A 66 3.60 11.71 2.44
CA VAL A 66 2.97 10.41 2.12
C VAL A 66 3.96 9.26 2.30
N GLY A 67 5.21 9.43 1.88
CA GLY A 67 6.24 8.41 2.03
C GLY A 67 6.67 8.25 3.49
N LEU A 68 7.24 9.31 4.07
CA LEU A 68 7.93 9.20 5.36
C LEU A 68 6.96 9.38 6.54
N LEU A 69 6.20 10.47 6.63
CA LEU A 69 5.39 10.76 7.81
C LEU A 69 4.21 9.79 7.94
N THR A 70 3.48 9.54 6.85
CA THR A 70 2.38 8.57 6.85
C THR A 70 2.89 7.16 7.13
N GLY A 71 3.92 6.70 6.41
CA GLY A 71 4.53 5.39 6.64
C GLY A 71 5.05 5.22 8.07
N PHE A 72 5.68 6.25 8.65
CA PHE A 72 6.14 6.22 10.04
C PHE A 72 4.97 6.12 11.04
N GLY A 73 3.94 6.95 10.87
CA GLY A 73 2.75 6.95 11.73
C GLY A 73 2.01 5.61 11.70
N GLU A 74 1.82 5.05 10.51
CA GLU A 74 1.16 3.75 10.34
C GLU A 74 1.99 2.61 10.95
N GLU A 75 3.31 2.60 10.77
CA GLU A 75 4.16 1.56 11.37
C GLU A 75 4.20 1.63 12.90
N ILE A 76 4.21 2.84 13.50
CA ILE A 76 4.08 3.00 14.95
C ILE A 76 2.75 2.40 15.43
N PHE A 77 1.65 2.67 14.73
CA PHE A 77 0.34 2.18 15.12
C PHE A 77 0.20 0.68 14.94
N PHE A 78 0.44 0.17 13.74
CA PHE A 78 0.19 -1.25 13.43
C PHE A 78 1.26 -2.19 14.00
N ARG A 79 2.56 -1.83 13.90
CA ARG A 79 3.67 -2.70 14.33
C ARG A 79 4.10 -2.38 15.76
N GLY A 80 4.23 -1.10 16.07
CA GLY A 80 4.60 -0.68 17.42
C GLY A 80 3.52 -0.98 18.46
N ALA A 81 2.31 -0.46 18.26
CA ALA A 81 1.25 -0.60 19.25
C ALA A 81 0.53 -1.96 19.15
N ILE A 82 -0.08 -2.29 18.00
CA ILE A 82 -0.97 -3.47 17.90
C ILE A 82 -0.16 -4.77 17.89
N LEU A 83 0.76 -4.93 16.93
CA LEU A 83 1.53 -6.17 16.78
C LEU A 83 2.49 -6.36 17.98
N GLY A 84 3.11 -5.28 18.46
CA GLY A 84 3.97 -5.31 19.65
C GLY A 84 3.21 -5.74 20.92
N ALA A 85 1.95 -5.34 21.08
CA ALA A 85 1.10 -5.80 22.18
C ALA A 85 0.79 -7.30 22.06
N PHE A 86 0.59 -7.82 20.84
CA PHE A 86 0.38 -9.25 20.62
C PHE A 86 1.64 -10.07 20.85
N GLU A 87 2.81 -9.55 20.44
CA GLU A 87 4.10 -10.22 20.66
C GLU A 87 4.42 -10.41 22.17
N GLN A 88 4.01 -9.45 23.00
CA GLN A 88 4.21 -9.53 24.45
C GLN A 88 3.24 -10.52 25.15
N LYS A 89 2.14 -10.89 24.52
CA LYS A 89 1.11 -11.75 25.12
C LYS A 89 1.47 -13.23 24.99
N LYS A 90 1.76 -13.87 26.11
CA LYS A 90 2.06 -15.32 26.15
C LYS A 90 0.92 -16.16 25.56
N GLY A 91 1.29 -17.13 24.71
CA GLY A 91 0.34 -18.09 24.13
C GLY A 91 -0.29 -17.64 22.81
N LEU A 92 -0.07 -16.41 22.33
CA LEU A 92 -0.47 -16.02 20.97
C LEU A 92 0.55 -16.50 19.95
N ASN A 93 0.04 -17.03 18.83
CA ASN A 93 0.87 -17.38 17.70
C ASN A 93 1.26 -16.13 16.93
N ILE A 94 2.55 -15.81 16.87
CA ILE A 94 3.06 -14.60 16.23
C ILE A 94 2.70 -14.56 14.74
N HIS A 95 2.66 -15.68 14.05
CA HIS A 95 2.26 -15.73 12.64
C HIS A 95 0.80 -15.31 12.45
N LEU A 96 -0.10 -15.83 13.29
CA LEU A 96 -1.51 -15.41 13.25
C LEU A 96 -1.67 -13.93 13.59
N SER A 97 -0.87 -13.41 14.52
CA SER A 97 -0.87 -11.97 14.86
C SER A 97 -0.42 -11.12 13.69
N VAL A 98 0.65 -11.51 12.98
CA VAL A 98 1.14 -10.82 11.78
C VAL A 98 0.07 -10.80 10.68
N TRP A 99 -0.56 -11.94 10.41
CA TRP A 99 -1.64 -12.02 9.41
C TRP A 99 -2.84 -11.17 9.80
N PHE A 100 -3.28 -11.24 11.04
CA PHE A 100 -4.39 -10.42 11.55
C PHE A 100 -4.11 -8.92 11.40
N VAL A 101 -2.91 -8.47 11.80
CA VAL A 101 -2.53 -7.05 11.68
C VAL A 101 -2.38 -6.63 10.21
N GLY A 102 -1.92 -7.52 9.33
CA GLY A 102 -1.87 -7.26 7.89
C GLY A 102 -3.26 -7.09 7.26
N ILE A 103 -4.22 -7.92 7.65
CA ILE A 103 -5.63 -7.79 7.24
C ILE A 103 -6.21 -6.47 7.78
N LEU A 104 -5.98 -6.17 9.05
CA LEU A 104 -6.44 -4.95 9.69
C LEU A 104 -5.86 -3.70 9.01
N PHE A 105 -4.56 -3.70 8.72
CA PHE A 105 -3.87 -2.66 7.97
C PHE A 105 -4.58 -2.36 6.65
N SER A 106 -4.86 -3.39 5.87
CA SER A 106 -5.56 -3.22 4.58
C SER A 106 -7.00 -2.72 4.77
N ALA A 107 -7.72 -3.25 5.75
CA ALA A 107 -9.12 -2.88 6.02
C ALA A 107 -9.28 -1.39 6.38
N PHE A 108 -8.31 -0.80 7.08
CA PHE A 108 -8.34 0.61 7.46
C PHE A 108 -8.29 1.59 6.28
N HIS A 109 -7.89 1.13 5.09
CA HIS A 109 -7.90 1.96 3.89
C HIS A 109 -9.27 2.07 3.21
N PHE A 110 -10.24 1.21 3.55
CA PHE A 110 -11.60 1.20 2.99
C PHE A 110 -11.65 1.06 1.45
N GLN A 111 -10.63 0.50 0.83
CA GLN A 111 -10.50 0.30 -0.61
C GLN A 111 -10.43 -1.21 -0.92
N PHE A 112 -11.55 -1.75 -1.39
CA PHE A 112 -11.70 -3.20 -1.63
C PHE A 112 -10.85 -3.69 -2.81
N PHE A 113 -10.77 -2.91 -3.89
CA PHE A 113 -10.06 -3.32 -5.11
C PHE A 113 -8.53 -3.19 -5.02
N GLY A 114 -8.02 -2.71 -3.88
CA GLY A 114 -6.62 -2.77 -3.48
C GLY A 114 -6.40 -3.57 -2.19
N PHE A 115 -7.41 -4.28 -1.69
CA PHE A 115 -7.37 -4.94 -0.37
C PHE A 115 -6.27 -6.01 -0.27
N PHE A 116 -6.22 -6.95 -1.21
CA PHE A 116 -5.28 -8.07 -1.14
C PHE A 116 -3.82 -7.65 -1.32
N PRO A 117 -3.45 -6.77 -2.26
CA PRO A 117 -2.09 -6.24 -2.37
C PRO A 117 -1.64 -5.54 -1.09
N ARG A 118 -2.51 -4.69 -0.50
CA ARG A 118 -2.19 -4.00 0.76
C ARG A 118 -2.11 -4.96 1.95
N CYS A 119 -2.96 -5.99 1.99
CA CYS A 119 -2.88 -7.04 3.00
C CYS A 119 -1.53 -7.78 2.90
N PHE A 120 -1.08 -8.13 1.69
CA PHE A 120 0.22 -8.74 1.47
C PHE A 120 1.37 -7.82 1.93
N LEU A 121 1.33 -6.54 1.55
CA LEU A 121 2.30 -5.53 2.03
C LEU A 121 2.27 -5.46 3.57
N GLY A 122 1.08 -5.41 4.17
CA GLY A 122 0.88 -5.38 5.61
C GLY A 122 1.50 -6.57 6.33
N ILE A 123 1.32 -7.78 5.81
CA ILE A 123 1.92 -9.01 6.34
C ILE A 123 3.45 -8.97 6.19
N TRP A 124 3.96 -8.57 5.04
CA TRP A 124 5.39 -8.45 4.79
C TRP A 124 6.08 -7.49 5.76
N LEU A 125 5.52 -6.29 5.94
CA LEU A 125 6.01 -5.31 6.91
C LEU A 125 5.93 -5.83 8.35
N GLY A 126 4.89 -6.60 8.67
CA GLY A 126 4.77 -7.29 9.96
C GLY A 126 5.91 -8.29 10.20
N TYR A 127 6.27 -9.09 9.20
CA TYR A 127 7.42 -10.00 9.29
C TYR A 127 8.75 -9.26 9.36
N LEU A 128 8.92 -8.14 8.64
CA LEU A 128 10.11 -7.30 8.79
C LEU A 128 10.27 -6.82 10.24
N PHE A 129 9.19 -6.40 10.89
CA PHE A 129 9.21 -6.00 12.29
C PHE A 129 9.62 -7.16 13.21
N VAL A 130 8.92 -8.29 13.12
CA VAL A 130 9.14 -9.46 14.01
C VAL A 130 10.57 -10.01 13.86
N TRP A 131 11.05 -10.16 12.63
CA TRP A 131 12.38 -10.75 12.39
C TRP A 131 13.53 -9.80 12.68
N SER A 132 13.37 -8.51 12.40
CA SER A 132 14.42 -7.53 12.67
C SER A 132 14.44 -7.05 14.12
N ARG A 133 13.34 -7.22 14.86
CA ARG A 133 13.10 -6.63 16.19
C ARG A 133 13.31 -5.10 16.20
N SER A 134 13.05 -4.46 15.08
CA SER A 134 13.26 -3.03 14.86
C SER A 134 12.07 -2.44 14.10
N LEU A 135 11.54 -1.33 14.60
CA LEU A 135 10.49 -0.58 13.90
C LEU A 135 11.02 0.16 12.66
N TRP A 136 12.33 0.48 12.63
CA TRP A 136 12.91 1.23 11.54
C TRP A 136 12.91 0.49 10.21
N LEU A 137 13.03 -0.84 10.23
CA LEU A 137 13.07 -1.61 8.99
C LEU A 137 11.75 -1.58 8.23
N PRO A 138 10.58 -1.87 8.85
CA PRO A 138 9.31 -1.69 8.18
C PRO A 138 9.00 -0.22 7.86
N VAL A 139 9.39 0.76 8.70
CA VAL A 139 9.25 2.20 8.40
C VAL A 139 9.96 2.56 7.09
N ILE A 140 11.23 2.17 6.94
CA ILE A 140 11.99 2.45 5.71
C ILE A 140 11.35 1.75 4.50
N ALA A 141 10.97 0.49 4.66
CA ALA A 141 10.33 -0.28 3.58
C ALA A 141 8.99 0.34 3.14
N HIS A 142 8.19 0.78 4.10
CA HIS A 142 6.90 1.44 3.84
C HIS A 142 7.10 2.82 3.20
N ALA A 143 8.02 3.63 3.72
CA ALA A 143 8.36 4.93 3.16
C ALA A 143 8.86 4.82 1.71
N LEU A 144 9.66 3.79 1.40
CA LEU A 144 10.11 3.51 0.04
C LEU A 144 8.95 3.11 -0.87
N ASN A 145 8.04 2.25 -0.39
CA ASN A 145 6.86 1.84 -1.15
C ASN A 145 5.98 3.05 -1.53
N ASN A 146 5.60 3.86 -0.55
CA ASN A 146 4.73 5.01 -0.77
C ASN A 146 5.44 6.12 -1.56
N GLY A 147 6.69 6.42 -1.21
CA GLY A 147 7.50 7.43 -1.90
C GLY A 147 7.77 7.08 -3.36
N MET A 148 7.93 5.79 -3.70
CA MET A 148 8.12 5.34 -5.07
C MET A 148 6.92 5.70 -5.96
N VAL A 149 5.70 5.55 -5.44
CA VAL A 149 4.47 5.93 -6.18
C VAL A 149 4.50 7.41 -6.56
N VAL A 150 4.82 8.28 -5.61
CA VAL A 150 4.91 9.73 -5.83
C VAL A 150 6.00 10.09 -6.84
N ILE A 151 7.19 9.47 -6.70
CA ILE A 151 8.32 9.73 -7.59
C ILE A 151 8.00 9.27 -9.02
N VAL A 152 7.43 8.07 -9.19
CA VAL A 152 7.10 7.54 -10.52
C VAL A 152 5.99 8.38 -11.16
N ALA A 153 4.98 8.82 -10.41
CA ALA A 153 3.94 9.72 -10.92
C ALA A 153 4.55 11.03 -11.46
N TYR A 154 5.42 11.66 -10.67
CA TYR A 154 6.13 12.86 -11.11
C TYR A 154 6.97 12.64 -12.37
N LEU A 155 7.77 11.57 -12.43
CA LEU A 155 8.61 11.26 -13.59
C LEU A 155 7.79 10.93 -14.84
N THR A 156 6.61 10.34 -14.68
CA THR A 156 5.67 10.09 -15.77
C THR A 156 5.11 11.40 -16.32
N GLU A 157 4.72 12.32 -15.44
CA GLU A 157 4.23 13.63 -15.85
C GLU A 157 5.31 14.46 -16.57
N GLN A 158 6.56 14.38 -16.12
CA GLN A 158 7.71 14.97 -16.78
C GLN A 158 8.13 14.24 -18.08
N LYS A 159 7.43 13.16 -18.47
CA LYS A 159 7.73 12.31 -19.65
C LYS A 159 9.13 11.69 -19.63
N VAL A 160 9.71 11.51 -18.44
CA VAL A 160 10.99 10.82 -18.24
C VAL A 160 10.79 9.29 -18.31
N VAL A 161 9.66 8.80 -17.80
CA VAL A 161 9.26 7.40 -17.88
C VAL A 161 7.92 7.27 -18.61
N GLY A 162 7.63 6.10 -19.17
CA GLY A 162 6.37 5.83 -19.85
C GLY A 162 5.16 5.83 -18.92
N ALA A 163 3.97 6.08 -19.47
CA ALA A 163 2.73 6.09 -18.68
C ALA A 163 2.46 4.74 -17.99
N ASP A 164 2.96 3.64 -18.54
CA ASP A 164 2.89 2.29 -17.97
C ASP A 164 3.79 2.05 -16.74
N ALA A 165 4.63 3.03 -16.38
CA ALA A 165 5.55 2.90 -15.24
C ALA A 165 4.81 2.84 -13.90
N ILE A 166 3.69 3.56 -13.75
CA ILE A 166 2.88 3.57 -12.53
C ILE A 166 2.23 2.20 -12.32
N GLU A 167 1.71 1.59 -13.39
CA GLU A 167 1.12 0.25 -13.36
C GLU A 167 2.17 -0.81 -12.96
N LYS A 168 3.38 -0.71 -13.50
CA LYS A 168 4.48 -1.63 -13.19
C LYS A 168 4.93 -1.63 -11.74
N ILE A 169 4.60 -0.62 -10.95
CA ILE A 169 4.87 -0.57 -9.49
C ILE A 169 3.66 -0.96 -8.65
N GLY A 170 2.61 -1.53 -9.25
CA GLY A 170 1.46 -2.07 -8.54
C GLY A 170 0.41 -1.04 -8.13
N VAL A 171 0.32 0.08 -8.82
CA VAL A 171 -0.73 1.10 -8.60
C VAL A 171 -1.74 1.03 -9.75
N PRO A 172 -3.00 0.65 -9.51
CA PRO A 172 -4.04 0.65 -10.54
C PRO A 172 -4.27 2.06 -11.09
N GLN A 173 -4.41 2.19 -12.41
CA GLN A 173 -4.78 3.47 -13.05
C GLN A 173 -6.29 3.66 -13.04
N ALA A 174 -6.74 4.88 -12.75
CA ALA A 174 -8.14 5.26 -12.92
C ALA A 174 -8.45 5.32 -14.43
N GLY A 175 -9.24 4.40 -14.94
CA GLY A 175 -9.76 4.43 -16.32
C GLY A 175 -9.77 3.10 -17.06
N GLU A 176 -9.28 2.02 -16.49
CA GLU A 176 -9.31 0.69 -17.12
C GLU A 176 -10.47 -0.20 -16.60
N PHE A 177 -11.54 0.43 -16.05
CA PHE A 177 -12.67 -0.29 -15.48
C PHE A 177 -14.00 0.14 -16.10
#